data_7e65c6d5a4e35367c9cfff406b7e760f
#
_entry.id   7e65c6d5a4e35367c9cfff406b7e760f
#
_cell.length_a   1.000
_cell.length_b   1.000
_cell.length_c   1.000
_cell.angle_alpha   90.00
_cell.angle_beta   90.00
_cell.angle_gamma   90.00
#
_symmetry.space_group_name_H-M   'P 1'
#
loop_
_entity.id
_entity.type
_entity.pdbx_description
1 polymer ?
#
loop_
_entity_poly.entity_id
_entity_poly.type
_entity_poly.pdbx_seq_one_letter_code
_entity_poly.pdbx_strand_id
1 'polypeptide(L)'
;HYEYLKQVYQSISAKETYSPYIFFWESAFLTRSDIVLKMAYITWMLHDSALRDDLCAYLPTLETYMRAGYIGIVLNPPTSQLQEEYVLQSLGDRSVDVRDEAYKVLSDMTLSPEQNLKVEELLRFKYSEMRINAINLLMKQPKEQLADSIRRLLTDKVLERRLAGLDMMKTIHNTEFLQDIYQELLPVVKEIRKPNAKEKVLIESLIGDGTEKTVTQHYTKENGFGLYDPALEVNLPEITPDKGFNVRKTFELICFGRAKLIFKKLNKYI
;
A
#
# COMPACT_ATOMS: atom_id res chain seq x y z
N HIS A 1 -2.71 -34.97 8.56
CA HIS A 1 -3.88 -34.08 8.43
C HIS A 1 -3.71 -33.07 7.28
N TYR A 2 -2.54 -32.48 7.08
CA TYR A 2 -2.30 -31.52 6.00
C TYR A 2 -2.55 -32.13 4.61
N GLU A 3 -1.97 -33.28 4.30
CA GLU A 3 -2.17 -33.99 3.04
C GLU A 3 -3.64 -34.38 2.79
N TYR A 4 -4.34 -34.77 3.84
CA TYR A 4 -5.78 -35.03 3.74
C TYR A 4 -6.56 -33.75 3.35
N LEU A 5 -6.23 -32.61 3.94
CA LEU A 5 -6.87 -31.33 3.57
C LEU A 5 -6.57 -30.95 2.11
N LYS A 6 -5.37 -31.21 1.59
CA LYS A 6 -5.05 -31.03 0.17
C LYS A 6 -5.94 -31.89 -0.74
N GLN A 7 -6.13 -33.14 -0.41
CA GLN A 7 -7.03 -34.02 -1.17
C GLN A 7 -8.47 -33.50 -1.14
N VAL A 8 -8.96 -33.07 0.03
CA VAL A 8 -10.29 -32.45 0.16
C VAL A 8 -10.38 -31.18 -0.68
N TYR A 9 -9.37 -30.29 -0.63
CA TYR A 9 -9.33 -29.08 -1.45
C TYR A 9 -9.42 -29.38 -2.96
N GLN A 10 -8.75 -30.41 -3.42
CA GLN A 10 -8.78 -30.84 -4.82
C GLN A 10 -10.14 -31.43 -5.23
N SER A 11 -10.84 -32.07 -4.31
CA SER A 11 -12.14 -32.71 -4.56
C SER A 11 -13.31 -31.71 -4.58
N ILE A 12 -13.16 -30.53 -3.96
CA ILE A 12 -14.22 -29.50 -3.92
C ILE A 12 -14.08 -28.56 -5.12
N SER A 13 -15.19 -28.31 -5.84
CA SER A 13 -15.21 -27.31 -6.90
C SER A 13 -14.99 -25.90 -6.35
N ALA A 14 -14.33 -25.02 -7.12
CA ALA A 14 -14.08 -23.63 -6.73
C ALA A 14 -15.37 -22.82 -6.47
N LYS A 15 -16.49 -23.26 -7.02
CA LYS A 15 -17.80 -22.60 -6.93
C LYS A 15 -18.76 -23.28 -5.97
N GLU A 16 -18.41 -24.49 -5.49
CA GLU A 16 -19.28 -25.26 -4.62
C GLU A 16 -19.03 -24.91 -3.16
N THR A 17 -20.12 -24.63 -2.50
CA THR A 17 -20.18 -24.56 -1.05
C THR A 17 -20.76 -25.88 -0.57
N TYR A 18 -19.95 -26.70 0.08
CA TYR A 18 -20.45 -27.91 0.72
C TYR A 18 -21.12 -27.52 2.03
N SER A 19 -22.41 -27.84 2.14
CA SER A 19 -23.21 -27.54 3.32
C SER A 19 -23.69 -28.86 3.97
N PRO A 20 -22.86 -29.50 4.81
CA PRO A 20 -23.35 -30.61 5.60
C PRO A 20 -24.34 -30.06 6.65
N TYR A 21 -25.52 -30.63 6.71
CA TYR A 21 -26.43 -30.40 7.84
C TYR A 21 -25.83 -31.10 9.05
N ILE A 22 -25.34 -30.30 10.01
CA ILE A 22 -24.85 -30.82 11.28
C ILE A 22 -26.05 -31.10 12.19
N PHE A 23 -27.04 -30.18 12.17
CA PHE A 23 -28.33 -30.32 12.80
C PHE A 23 -29.41 -29.74 11.87
N PHE A 24 -30.68 -30.10 12.09
CA PHE A 24 -31.78 -29.63 11.23
C PHE A 24 -32.01 -28.11 11.23
N TRP A 25 -31.36 -27.39 12.15
CA TRP A 25 -31.42 -25.92 12.24
C TRP A 25 -30.08 -25.25 11.94
N GLU A 26 -29.01 -26.03 11.73
CA GLU A 26 -27.66 -25.48 11.55
C GLU A 26 -26.98 -26.14 10.35
N SER A 27 -26.62 -25.31 9.37
CA SER A 27 -25.82 -25.71 8.21
C SER A 27 -24.44 -25.07 8.30
N ALA A 28 -23.38 -25.87 8.22
CA ALA A 28 -22.04 -25.37 8.07
C ALA A 28 -21.69 -25.33 6.58
N PHE A 29 -21.18 -24.18 6.14
CA PHE A 29 -20.71 -24.01 4.79
C PHE A 29 -19.19 -24.25 4.76
N LEU A 30 -18.73 -25.18 3.96
CA LEU A 30 -17.33 -25.46 3.76
C LEU A 30 -16.91 -25.01 2.36
N THR A 31 -16.01 -24.04 2.31
CA THR A 31 -15.43 -23.53 1.07
C THR A 31 -13.97 -23.95 0.93
N ARG A 32 -13.40 -23.77 -0.25
CA ARG A 32 -11.95 -23.93 -0.43
C ARG A 32 -11.13 -23.03 0.47
N SER A 33 -11.61 -21.80 0.73
CA SER A 33 -10.97 -20.86 1.66
C SER A 33 -10.89 -21.42 3.08
N ASP A 34 -11.96 -22.08 3.56
CA ASP A 34 -11.97 -22.69 4.90
C ASP A 34 -10.97 -23.83 5.02
N ILE A 35 -10.78 -24.60 3.96
CA ILE A 35 -9.79 -25.69 3.92
C ILE A 35 -8.38 -25.10 3.97
N VAL A 36 -8.09 -24.10 3.13
CA VAL A 36 -6.78 -23.44 3.11
C VAL A 36 -6.50 -22.76 4.45
N LEU A 37 -7.51 -22.18 5.10
CA LEU A 37 -7.36 -21.63 6.44
C LEU A 37 -6.93 -22.70 7.47
N LYS A 38 -7.51 -23.90 7.41
CA LYS A 38 -7.08 -25.03 8.27
C LYS A 38 -5.66 -25.49 7.94
N MET A 39 -5.29 -25.54 6.67
CA MET A 39 -3.92 -25.84 6.25
C MET A 39 -2.96 -24.77 6.79
N ALA A 40 -3.32 -23.48 6.70
CA ALA A 40 -2.54 -22.37 7.23
C ALA A 40 -2.32 -22.47 8.75
N TYR A 41 -3.35 -22.84 9.51
CA TYR A 41 -3.22 -23.11 10.95
C TYR A 41 -2.22 -24.24 11.25
N ILE A 42 -2.24 -25.33 10.46
CA ILE A 42 -1.29 -26.45 10.64
C ILE A 42 0.14 -25.98 10.40
N THR A 43 0.38 -25.23 9.32
CA THR A 43 1.73 -24.72 9.00
C THR A 43 2.24 -23.73 10.04
N TRP A 44 1.34 -22.90 10.59
CA TRP A 44 1.66 -21.99 11.66
C TRP A 44 2.05 -22.73 12.95
N MET A 45 1.25 -23.73 13.35
CA MET A 45 1.49 -24.48 14.57
C MET A 45 2.74 -25.36 14.52
N LEU A 46 3.03 -25.95 13.36
CA LEU A 46 4.17 -26.85 13.19
C LEU A 46 5.48 -26.13 12.92
N HIS A 47 5.44 -24.86 12.52
CA HIS A 47 6.61 -24.08 12.08
C HIS A 47 7.44 -24.78 10.98
N ASP A 48 6.79 -25.60 10.16
CA ASP A 48 7.44 -26.39 9.10
C ASP A 48 7.54 -25.54 7.81
N SER A 49 8.78 -25.24 7.40
CA SER A 49 9.05 -24.41 6.21
C SER A 49 8.59 -25.09 4.93
N ALA A 50 8.74 -26.40 4.80
CA ALA A 50 8.34 -27.13 3.59
C ALA A 50 6.81 -27.12 3.41
N LEU A 51 6.06 -27.22 4.51
CA LEU A 51 4.60 -27.09 4.46
C LEU A 51 4.16 -25.66 4.15
N ARG A 52 4.92 -24.63 4.61
CA ARG A 52 4.67 -23.23 4.26
C ARG A 52 4.91 -22.98 2.78
N ASP A 53 5.98 -23.58 2.22
CA ASP A 53 6.29 -23.49 0.80
C ASP A 53 5.16 -24.09 -0.06
N ASP A 54 4.70 -25.28 0.28
CA ASP A 54 3.58 -25.92 -0.41
C ASP A 54 2.29 -25.08 -0.29
N LEU A 55 2.05 -24.49 0.88
CA LEU A 55 0.86 -23.66 1.13
C LEU A 55 0.83 -22.38 0.28
N CYS A 56 1.97 -21.81 -0.09
CA CYS A 56 2.02 -20.58 -0.90
C CYS A 56 1.19 -20.68 -2.19
N ALA A 57 1.09 -21.87 -2.80
CA ALA A 57 0.28 -22.10 -3.98
C ALA A 57 -1.25 -21.98 -3.73
N TYR A 58 -1.69 -22.16 -2.49
CA TYR A 58 -3.10 -22.17 -2.09
C TYR A 58 -3.54 -20.84 -1.45
N LEU A 59 -2.59 -20.04 -0.94
CA LEU A 59 -2.88 -18.77 -0.25
C LEU A 59 -3.76 -17.79 -1.06
N PRO A 60 -3.68 -17.70 -2.40
CA PRO A 60 -4.58 -16.86 -3.18
C PRO A 60 -6.08 -17.20 -3.01
N THR A 61 -6.39 -18.39 -2.53
CA THR A 61 -7.78 -18.81 -2.24
C THR A 61 -8.31 -18.26 -0.92
N LEU A 62 -7.43 -17.85 0.00
CA LEU A 62 -7.83 -17.27 1.29
C LEU A 62 -8.53 -15.92 1.10
N GLU A 63 -9.46 -15.64 1.99
CA GLU A 63 -9.99 -14.29 2.18
C GLU A 63 -8.85 -13.28 2.41
N THR A 64 -9.01 -12.07 1.87
CA THR A 64 -7.92 -11.07 1.80
C THR A 64 -7.31 -10.76 3.16
N TYR A 65 -8.14 -10.59 4.20
CA TYR A 65 -7.67 -10.28 5.54
C TYR A 65 -6.90 -11.46 6.19
N MET A 66 -7.31 -12.71 5.92
CA MET A 66 -6.60 -13.90 6.39
C MET A 66 -5.26 -14.07 5.68
N ARG A 67 -5.23 -13.78 4.37
CA ARG A 67 -4.01 -13.83 3.58
C ARG A 67 -3.01 -12.77 4.03
N ALA A 68 -3.47 -11.53 4.27
CA ALA A 68 -2.65 -10.47 4.85
C ALA A 68 -2.08 -10.88 6.22
N GLY A 69 -2.93 -11.38 7.11
CA GLY A 69 -2.49 -11.87 8.42
C GLY A 69 -1.47 -13.02 8.34
N TYR A 70 -1.64 -13.95 7.39
CA TYR A 70 -0.67 -15.03 7.18
C TYR A 70 0.68 -14.50 6.72
N ILE A 71 0.71 -13.54 5.79
CA ILE A 71 1.96 -12.90 5.35
C ILE A 71 2.64 -12.22 6.53
N GLY A 72 1.93 -11.36 7.26
CA GLY A 72 2.53 -10.55 8.33
C GLY A 72 2.96 -11.36 9.56
N ILE A 73 2.34 -12.51 9.83
CA ILE A 73 2.60 -13.30 11.05
C ILE A 73 3.44 -14.53 10.76
N VAL A 74 3.14 -15.27 9.67
CA VAL A 74 3.73 -16.58 9.43
C VAL A 74 4.90 -16.53 8.45
N LEU A 75 4.80 -15.63 7.44
CA LEU A 75 5.86 -15.40 6.47
C LEU A 75 6.76 -14.19 6.84
N ASN A 76 6.80 -13.83 8.09
CA ASN A 76 7.62 -12.73 8.60
C ASN A 76 8.60 -13.22 9.70
N PRO A 77 9.91 -13.39 9.40
CA PRO A 77 10.50 -13.34 8.07
C PRO A 77 10.21 -14.63 7.25
N PRO A 78 10.25 -14.57 5.91
CA PRO A 78 10.18 -15.77 5.08
C PRO A 78 11.44 -16.61 5.28
N THR A 79 11.29 -17.94 5.25
CA THR A 79 12.37 -18.88 5.56
C THR A 79 12.87 -19.63 4.34
N SER A 80 12.30 -19.38 3.17
CA SER A 80 12.69 -19.98 1.89
C SER A 80 12.52 -18.99 0.72
N GLN A 81 13.17 -19.28 -0.38
CA GLN A 81 13.04 -18.51 -1.61
C GLN A 81 11.59 -18.50 -2.17
N LEU A 82 10.85 -19.61 -2.02
CA LEU A 82 9.45 -19.67 -2.46
C LEU A 82 8.56 -18.74 -1.64
N GLN A 83 8.79 -18.67 -0.33
CA GLN A 83 8.07 -17.72 0.54
C GLN A 83 8.41 -16.29 0.23
N GLU A 84 9.70 -15.97 0.02
CA GLU A 84 10.14 -14.63 -0.40
C GLU A 84 9.48 -14.23 -1.73
N GLU A 85 9.46 -15.14 -2.70
CA GLU A 85 8.84 -14.89 -4.00
C GLU A 85 7.33 -14.66 -3.89
N TYR A 86 6.65 -15.42 -3.04
CA TYR A 86 5.24 -15.23 -2.77
C TYR A 86 4.97 -13.85 -2.12
N VAL A 87 5.75 -13.46 -1.12
CA VAL A 87 5.62 -12.15 -0.47
C VAL A 87 5.91 -11.03 -1.48
N LEU A 88 6.93 -11.18 -2.33
CA LEU A 88 7.25 -10.22 -3.37
C LEU A 88 6.10 -10.05 -4.39
N GLN A 89 5.50 -11.16 -4.84
CA GLN A 89 4.33 -11.13 -5.73
C GLN A 89 3.13 -10.44 -5.06
N SER A 90 3.01 -10.58 -3.74
CA SER A 90 1.92 -9.98 -2.94
C SER A 90 1.97 -8.46 -2.89
N LEU A 91 3.09 -7.80 -3.23
CA LEU A 91 3.14 -6.35 -3.45
C LEU A 91 2.23 -5.88 -4.59
N GLY A 92 1.90 -6.76 -5.53
CA GLY A 92 0.99 -6.51 -6.63
C GLY A 92 -0.45 -6.97 -6.39
N ASP A 93 -0.80 -7.40 -5.18
CA ASP A 93 -2.13 -7.89 -4.86
C ASP A 93 -3.21 -6.80 -5.04
N ARG A 94 -4.44 -7.21 -5.30
CA ARG A 94 -5.59 -6.30 -5.44
C ARG A 94 -5.96 -5.66 -4.09
N SER A 95 -5.78 -6.37 -2.98
CA SER A 95 -6.06 -5.89 -1.64
C SER A 95 -4.94 -4.98 -1.13
N VAL A 96 -5.32 -3.83 -0.58
CA VAL A 96 -4.40 -2.92 0.10
C VAL A 96 -3.76 -3.61 1.30
N ASP A 97 -4.55 -4.29 2.12
CA ASP A 97 -4.07 -4.96 3.34
C ASP A 97 -2.96 -6.00 3.04
N VAL A 98 -3.14 -6.76 1.94
CA VAL A 98 -2.14 -7.75 1.50
C VAL A 98 -0.85 -7.08 1.03
N ARG A 99 -0.96 -5.99 0.26
CA ARG A 99 0.20 -5.21 -0.20
C ARG A 99 0.97 -4.59 0.97
N ASP A 100 0.25 -4.06 1.95
CA ASP A 100 0.86 -3.39 3.11
C ASP A 100 1.60 -4.38 4.01
N GLU A 101 1.04 -5.58 4.25
CA GLU A 101 1.75 -6.61 5.00
C GLU A 101 2.97 -7.14 4.22
N ALA A 102 2.83 -7.35 2.91
CA ALA A 102 3.97 -7.73 2.07
C ALA A 102 5.08 -6.66 2.09
N TYR A 103 4.72 -5.38 2.00
CA TYR A 103 5.68 -4.28 2.11
C TYR A 103 6.39 -4.26 3.46
N LYS A 104 5.68 -4.44 4.57
CA LYS A 104 6.29 -4.50 5.92
C LYS A 104 7.33 -5.61 5.99
N VAL A 105 6.97 -6.82 5.57
CA VAL A 105 7.89 -7.98 5.58
C VAL A 105 9.13 -7.69 4.74
N LEU A 106 8.97 -7.21 3.49
CA LEU A 106 10.08 -6.95 2.58
C LEU A 106 10.92 -5.73 3.00
N SER A 107 10.32 -4.80 3.75
CA SER A 107 11.03 -3.61 4.21
C SER A 107 12.12 -3.92 5.23
N ASP A 108 12.04 -5.06 5.91
CA ASP A 108 13.03 -5.53 6.88
C ASP A 108 14.07 -6.47 6.26
N MET A 109 13.94 -6.73 4.94
CA MET A 109 14.84 -7.62 4.20
C MET A 109 15.75 -6.84 3.25
N THR A 110 16.89 -7.46 2.91
CA THR A 110 17.74 -7.00 1.80
C THR A 110 17.35 -7.76 0.55
N LEU A 111 16.80 -7.07 -0.43
CA LEU A 111 16.37 -7.65 -1.69
C LEU A 111 17.55 -7.93 -2.62
N SER A 112 17.50 -9.06 -3.34
CA SER A 112 18.48 -9.38 -4.38
C SER A 112 18.29 -8.47 -5.62
N PRO A 113 19.29 -8.34 -6.51
CA PRO A 113 19.14 -7.59 -7.76
C PRO A 113 17.95 -8.04 -8.61
N GLU A 114 17.69 -9.35 -8.66
CA GLU A 114 16.56 -9.90 -9.42
C GLU A 114 15.21 -9.55 -8.75
N GLN A 115 15.15 -9.56 -7.43
CA GLN A 115 13.96 -9.11 -6.68
C GLN A 115 13.70 -7.62 -6.89
N ASN A 116 14.75 -6.80 -6.90
CA ASN A 116 14.64 -5.37 -7.18
C ASN A 116 14.07 -5.11 -8.59
N LEU A 117 14.47 -5.87 -9.60
CA LEU A 117 13.88 -5.78 -10.95
C LEU A 117 12.38 -6.09 -10.93
N LYS A 118 11.94 -7.08 -10.16
CA LYS A 118 10.50 -7.37 -9.99
C LYS A 118 9.76 -6.22 -9.30
N VAL A 119 10.38 -5.54 -8.33
CA VAL A 119 9.82 -4.33 -7.71
C VAL A 119 9.72 -3.19 -8.71
N GLU A 120 10.73 -2.98 -9.57
CA GLU A 120 10.68 -1.98 -10.65
C GLU A 120 9.49 -2.20 -11.59
N GLU A 121 9.10 -3.46 -11.87
CA GLU A 121 7.94 -3.77 -12.70
C GLU A 121 6.62 -3.23 -12.11
N LEU A 122 6.51 -3.12 -10.81
CA LEU A 122 5.31 -2.58 -10.15
C LEU A 122 5.12 -1.08 -10.41
N LEU A 123 6.19 -0.36 -10.74
CA LEU A 123 6.15 1.08 -11.02
C LEU A 123 5.40 1.45 -12.31
N ARG A 124 5.03 0.48 -13.14
CA ARG A 124 4.13 0.68 -14.30
C ARG A 124 2.68 0.96 -13.91
N PHE A 125 2.28 0.58 -12.70
CA PHE A 125 0.92 0.77 -12.22
C PHE A 125 0.71 2.21 -11.69
N LYS A 126 -0.53 2.70 -11.82
CA LYS A 126 -0.90 4.09 -11.43
C LYS A 126 -1.29 4.24 -9.96
N TYR A 127 -1.24 3.18 -9.19
CA TYR A 127 -1.60 3.21 -7.77
C TYR A 127 -0.52 3.91 -6.96
N SER A 128 -0.89 5.03 -6.33
CA SER A 128 0.06 5.89 -5.59
C SER A 128 0.75 5.16 -4.44
N GLU A 129 0.01 4.40 -3.64
CA GLU A 129 0.54 3.64 -2.50
C GLU A 129 1.55 2.58 -2.95
N MET A 130 1.19 1.78 -3.97
CA MET A 130 2.08 0.77 -4.52
C MET A 130 3.38 1.40 -5.04
N ARG A 131 3.27 2.57 -5.70
CA ARG A 131 4.42 3.31 -6.20
C ARG A 131 5.33 3.80 -5.07
N ILE A 132 4.75 4.38 -4.02
CA ILE A 132 5.51 4.87 -2.85
C ILE A 132 6.23 3.68 -2.18
N ASN A 133 5.54 2.57 -1.94
CA ASN A 133 6.10 1.39 -1.32
C ASN A 133 7.24 0.79 -2.18
N ALA A 134 7.05 0.69 -3.50
CA ALA A 134 8.09 0.22 -4.42
C ALA A 134 9.31 1.14 -4.43
N ILE A 135 9.14 2.46 -4.49
CA ILE A 135 10.24 3.42 -4.41
C ILE A 135 10.98 3.27 -3.08
N ASN A 136 10.27 3.18 -1.96
CA ASN A 136 10.89 3.02 -0.64
C ASN A 136 11.72 1.73 -0.53
N LEU A 137 11.28 0.63 -1.13
CA LEU A 137 12.08 -0.60 -1.20
C LEU A 137 13.32 -0.41 -2.07
N LEU A 138 13.17 0.18 -3.25
CA LEU A 138 14.29 0.42 -4.16
C LEU A 138 15.33 1.38 -3.58
N MET A 139 14.92 2.36 -2.77
CA MET A 139 15.85 3.27 -2.09
C MET A 139 16.75 2.61 -1.04
N LYS A 140 16.44 1.38 -0.61
CA LYS A 140 17.26 0.60 0.33
C LYS A 140 18.40 -0.17 -0.34
N GLN A 141 18.49 -0.14 -1.65
CA GLN A 141 19.55 -0.83 -2.40
C GLN A 141 20.94 -0.25 -2.09
N PRO A 142 22.01 -1.07 -2.25
CA PRO A 142 23.38 -0.55 -2.32
C PRO A 142 23.52 0.53 -3.40
N LYS A 143 24.38 1.51 -3.18
CA LYS A 143 24.56 2.68 -4.04
C LYS A 143 24.64 2.37 -5.53
N GLU A 144 25.46 1.40 -5.91
CA GLU A 144 25.67 1.03 -7.32
C GLU A 144 24.40 0.49 -7.96
N GLN A 145 23.70 -0.40 -7.25
CA GLN A 145 22.44 -0.96 -7.72
C GLN A 145 21.32 0.09 -7.78
N LEU A 146 21.30 1.03 -6.83
CA LEU A 146 20.38 2.16 -6.82
C LEU A 146 20.58 3.06 -8.05
N ALA A 147 21.83 3.40 -8.37
CA ALA A 147 22.17 4.19 -9.56
C ALA A 147 21.70 3.50 -10.84
N ASP A 148 21.92 2.20 -10.97
CA ASP A 148 21.48 1.42 -12.12
C ASP A 148 19.96 1.32 -12.22
N SER A 149 19.26 1.13 -11.10
CA SER A 149 17.79 1.13 -11.05
C SER A 149 17.23 2.47 -11.53
N ILE A 150 17.73 3.58 -11.00
CA ILE A 150 17.28 4.92 -11.41
C ILE A 150 17.57 5.16 -12.90
N ARG A 151 18.76 4.78 -13.38
CA ARG A 151 19.12 4.92 -14.81
C ARG A 151 18.15 4.15 -15.70
N ARG A 152 17.82 2.89 -15.37
CA ARG A 152 16.84 2.09 -16.11
C ARG A 152 15.46 2.76 -16.12
N LEU A 153 15.02 3.24 -14.96
CA LEU A 153 13.71 3.90 -14.83
C LEU A 153 13.64 5.20 -15.64
N LEU A 154 14.66 6.06 -15.59
CA LEU A 154 14.70 7.33 -16.32
C LEU A 154 14.69 7.12 -17.85
N THR A 155 15.23 6.02 -18.34
CA THR A 155 15.32 5.70 -19.78
C THR A 155 14.18 4.80 -20.27
N ASP A 156 13.24 4.42 -19.40
CA ASP A 156 12.14 3.53 -19.73
C ASP A 156 11.13 4.20 -20.69
N LYS A 157 10.45 3.39 -21.49
CA LYS A 157 9.38 3.86 -22.40
C LYS A 157 8.08 4.19 -21.65
N VAL A 158 7.85 3.58 -20.49
CA VAL A 158 6.64 3.75 -19.68
C VAL A 158 6.77 5.02 -18.85
N LEU A 159 5.80 5.92 -19.02
CA LEU A 159 5.78 7.22 -18.33
C LEU A 159 5.83 7.07 -16.79
N GLU A 160 5.04 6.17 -16.25
CA GLU A 160 4.94 5.92 -14.82
C GLU A 160 6.30 5.51 -14.20
N ARG A 161 7.10 4.73 -14.93
CA ARG A 161 8.43 4.31 -14.52
C ARG A 161 9.41 5.49 -14.57
N ARG A 162 9.37 6.32 -15.62
CA ARG A 162 10.22 7.52 -15.68
C ARG A 162 9.88 8.52 -14.57
N LEU A 163 8.59 8.71 -14.28
CA LEU A 163 8.17 9.54 -13.16
C LEU A 163 8.67 9.01 -11.81
N ALA A 164 8.71 7.67 -11.64
CA ALA A 164 9.28 7.07 -10.44
C ALA A 164 10.80 7.31 -10.35
N GLY A 165 11.53 7.18 -11.46
CA GLY A 165 12.95 7.53 -11.52
C GLY A 165 13.22 9.00 -11.17
N LEU A 166 12.37 9.93 -11.62
CA LEU A 166 12.48 11.35 -11.27
C LEU A 166 12.15 11.60 -9.79
N ASP A 167 11.17 10.92 -9.21
CA ASP A 167 10.86 11.00 -7.77
C ASP A 167 12.03 10.47 -6.93
N MET A 168 12.66 9.36 -7.35
CA MET A 168 13.88 8.85 -6.69
C MET A 168 15.04 9.86 -6.81
N MET A 169 15.23 10.48 -7.98
CA MET A 169 16.21 11.57 -8.16
C MET A 169 15.96 12.73 -7.19
N LYS A 170 14.71 13.13 -7.00
CA LYS A 170 14.34 14.16 -6.03
C LYS A 170 14.69 13.75 -4.59
N THR A 171 14.47 12.50 -4.24
CA THR A 171 14.80 11.97 -2.91
C THR A 171 16.30 11.98 -2.67
N ILE A 172 17.11 11.52 -3.64
CA ILE A 172 18.58 11.54 -3.51
C ILE A 172 19.16 12.96 -3.55
N HIS A 173 18.54 13.89 -4.27
CA HIS A 173 18.94 15.30 -4.26
C HIS A 173 18.92 15.89 -2.85
N ASN A 174 17.95 15.50 -2.04
CA ASN A 174 17.78 15.96 -0.65
C ASN A 174 18.62 15.16 0.36
N THR A 175 19.41 14.17 -0.10
CA THR A 175 20.18 13.27 0.75
C THR A 175 21.67 13.48 0.52
N GLU A 176 22.38 14.10 1.46
CA GLU A 176 23.81 14.44 1.31
C GLU A 176 24.68 13.22 0.97
N PHE A 177 24.40 12.07 1.56
CA PHE A 177 25.14 10.84 1.34
C PHE A 177 25.04 10.26 -0.08
N LEU A 178 24.05 10.68 -0.89
CA LEU A 178 23.77 10.18 -2.23
C LEU A 178 24.02 11.21 -3.34
N GLN A 179 24.72 12.31 -3.03
CA GLN A 179 25.00 13.39 -3.99
C GLN A 179 25.90 12.96 -5.14
N ASP A 180 26.78 11.98 -4.92
CA ASP A 180 27.58 11.36 -5.98
C ASP A 180 26.71 10.74 -7.07
N ILE A 181 25.70 9.95 -6.69
CA ILE A 181 24.73 9.33 -7.62
C ILE A 181 23.89 10.41 -8.31
N TYR A 182 23.47 11.44 -7.56
CA TYR A 182 22.71 12.54 -8.13
C TYR A 182 23.48 13.22 -9.26
N GLN A 183 24.75 13.58 -9.04
CA GLN A 183 25.60 14.23 -10.06
C GLN A 183 25.87 13.31 -11.26
N GLU A 184 26.05 12.02 -11.03
CA GLU A 184 26.24 11.03 -12.09
C GLU A 184 25.01 10.92 -13.00
N LEU A 185 23.80 10.94 -12.43
CA LEU A 185 22.55 10.72 -13.17
C LEU A 185 21.91 12.01 -13.71
N LEU A 186 22.34 13.17 -13.26
CA LEU A 186 21.81 14.45 -13.72
C LEU A 186 21.89 14.65 -15.25
N PRO A 187 22.96 14.22 -15.95
CA PRO A 187 23.00 14.26 -17.42
C PRO A 187 21.89 13.42 -18.05
N VAL A 188 21.56 12.25 -17.50
CA VAL A 188 20.49 11.37 -18.02
C VAL A 188 19.14 12.07 -17.92
N VAL A 189 18.88 12.79 -16.81
CA VAL A 189 17.67 13.60 -16.66
C VAL A 189 17.57 14.68 -17.74
N LYS A 190 18.70 15.34 -18.06
CA LYS A 190 18.76 16.39 -19.10
C LYS A 190 18.54 15.87 -20.52
N GLU A 191 18.80 14.60 -20.76
CA GLU A 191 18.62 13.94 -22.07
C GLU A 191 17.18 13.49 -22.33
N ILE A 192 16.26 13.59 -21.38
CA ILE A 192 14.85 13.21 -21.55
C ILE A 192 14.22 14.09 -22.63
N ARG A 193 13.95 13.49 -23.78
CA ARG A 193 13.34 14.20 -24.93
C ARG A 193 11.84 14.23 -24.82
N LYS A 194 11.22 15.40 -25.09
CA LYS A 194 9.77 15.62 -25.08
C LYS A 194 9.11 15.19 -23.76
N PRO A 195 9.54 15.75 -22.61
CA PRO A 195 8.95 15.42 -21.33
C PRO A 195 7.48 15.83 -21.29
N ASN A 196 6.67 15.00 -20.62
CA ASN A 196 5.28 15.30 -20.30
C ASN A 196 5.21 16.47 -19.30
N ALA A 197 4.04 17.08 -19.12
CA ALA A 197 3.84 18.21 -18.20
C ALA A 197 4.29 17.89 -16.75
N LYS A 198 4.03 16.67 -16.26
CA LYS A 198 4.47 16.22 -14.92
C LYS A 198 5.99 16.00 -14.86
N GLU A 199 6.58 15.43 -15.90
CA GLU A 199 8.03 15.26 -16.01
C GLU A 199 8.74 16.62 -16.05
N LYS A 200 8.20 17.60 -16.78
CA LYS A 200 8.78 18.95 -16.83
C LYS A 200 8.91 19.59 -15.46
N VAL A 201 7.85 19.54 -14.66
CA VAL A 201 7.86 20.10 -13.30
C VAL A 201 8.94 19.45 -12.44
N LEU A 202 9.07 18.11 -12.51
CA LEU A 202 10.10 17.40 -11.76
C LEU A 202 11.50 17.70 -12.27
N ILE A 203 11.69 17.74 -13.59
CA ILE A 203 12.99 18.06 -14.21
C ILE A 203 13.39 19.49 -13.89
N GLU A 204 12.48 20.46 -13.97
CA GLU A 204 12.73 21.85 -13.58
C GLU A 204 13.14 21.97 -12.12
N SER A 205 12.51 21.18 -11.23
CA SER A 205 12.89 21.16 -9.81
C SER A 205 14.27 20.52 -9.54
N LEU A 206 14.73 19.65 -10.43
CA LEU A 206 16.04 18.98 -10.32
C LEU A 206 17.17 19.76 -10.98
N ILE A 207 16.90 20.45 -12.10
CA ILE A 207 17.91 21.17 -12.87
C ILE A 207 18.02 22.64 -12.45
N GLY A 208 16.94 23.20 -11.89
CA GLY A 208 16.92 24.57 -11.43
C GLY A 208 17.97 24.76 -10.32
N ASP A 209 18.89 25.70 -10.51
CA ASP A 209 19.84 26.13 -9.50
C ASP A 209 19.09 26.57 -8.25
N GLY A 210 18.83 25.71 -7.30
CA GLY A 210 18.43 26.02 -5.91
C GLY A 210 17.62 27.31 -5.63
N THR A 211 17.34 28.11 -6.62
CA THR A 211 16.24 29.07 -6.64
C THR A 211 14.94 28.30 -6.88
N GLU A 212 14.66 27.25 -6.04
CA GLU A 212 13.30 27.27 -5.58
C GLU A 212 13.13 28.72 -5.13
N LYS A 213 12.32 29.47 -5.85
CA LYS A 213 11.36 30.28 -5.17
C LYS A 213 10.54 29.30 -4.31
N THR A 214 11.15 28.69 -3.31
CA THR A 214 10.53 28.59 -2.03
C THR A 214 10.15 30.04 -1.81
N VAL A 215 8.97 30.38 -2.26
CA VAL A 215 8.14 31.24 -1.49
C VAL A 215 8.09 30.48 -0.17
N THR A 216 9.15 30.62 0.62
CA THR A 216 9.06 30.55 2.06
C THR A 216 8.10 31.70 2.35
N GLN A 217 6.82 31.45 2.06
CA GLN A 217 5.76 32.12 2.76
C GLN A 217 6.10 31.76 4.19
N HIS A 218 6.81 32.68 4.84
CA HIS A 218 6.99 32.63 6.28
C HIS A 218 5.57 32.64 6.81
N TYR A 219 5.06 31.46 7.11
CA TYR A 219 3.77 31.29 7.74
C TYR A 219 3.89 31.84 9.15
N THR A 220 3.78 33.17 9.24
CA THR A 220 3.81 33.89 10.53
C THR A 220 2.38 34.12 10.98
N LYS A 221 2.23 34.37 12.27
CA LYS A 221 0.93 34.70 12.85
C LYS A 221 0.32 35.94 12.20
N GLU A 222 1.17 36.89 11.74
CA GLU A 222 0.80 38.13 11.11
C GLU A 222 0.19 37.95 9.73
N ASN A 223 0.59 36.91 8.99
CA ASN A 223 0.02 36.57 7.68
C ASN A 223 -0.98 35.41 7.75
N GLY A 224 -1.55 35.15 8.94
CA GLY A 224 -2.54 34.07 9.14
C GLY A 224 -2.03 32.71 8.75
N PHE A 225 -0.72 32.44 8.92
CA PHE A 225 -0.06 31.17 8.53
C PHE A 225 -0.25 30.82 7.03
N GLY A 226 -0.38 31.83 6.18
CA GLY A 226 -0.60 31.66 4.75
C GLY A 226 -2.04 31.27 4.36
N LEU A 227 -2.95 31.19 5.31
CA LEU A 227 -4.38 30.93 5.09
C LEU A 227 -5.17 32.22 4.89
N TYR A 228 -4.56 33.36 5.20
CA TYR A 228 -5.17 34.68 5.12
C TYR A 228 -4.21 35.64 4.43
N ASP A 229 -4.67 36.31 3.39
CA ASP A 229 -3.97 37.45 2.78
C ASP A 229 -4.56 38.74 3.37
N PRO A 230 -3.79 39.49 4.20
CA PRO A 230 -4.29 40.72 4.80
C PRO A 230 -4.57 41.84 3.77
N ALA A 231 -4.11 41.69 2.51
CA ALA A 231 -4.41 42.61 1.43
C ALA A 231 -5.77 42.33 0.76
N LEU A 232 -6.31 41.13 0.97
CA LEU A 232 -7.66 40.79 0.56
C LEU A 232 -8.63 41.16 1.71
N GLU A 233 -9.23 42.34 1.66
CA GLU A 233 -10.41 42.60 2.46
C GLU A 233 -11.54 41.67 2.06
N VAL A 234 -11.51 40.47 2.63
CA VAL A 234 -12.63 39.56 2.52
C VAL A 234 -13.69 40.08 3.48
N ASN A 235 -14.69 40.77 2.95
CA ASN A 235 -15.93 41.02 3.66
C ASN A 235 -16.59 39.68 3.94
N LEU A 236 -16.14 39.01 5.01
CA LEU A 236 -16.84 37.86 5.53
C LEU A 236 -18.24 38.30 5.93
N PRO A 237 -19.29 37.71 5.40
CA PRO A 237 -20.64 37.98 5.88
C PRO A 237 -20.65 37.74 7.39
N GLU A 238 -21.20 38.70 8.14
CA GLU A 238 -21.41 38.55 9.59
C GLU A 238 -22.06 37.17 9.83
N ILE A 239 -21.29 36.25 10.44
CA ILE A 239 -21.81 34.94 10.82
C ILE A 239 -22.79 35.25 11.98
N THR A 240 -24.01 35.57 11.62
CA THR A 240 -25.08 35.53 12.60
C THR A 240 -25.13 34.10 13.13
N PRO A 241 -24.91 33.86 14.42
CA PRO A 241 -24.94 32.53 14.98
C PRO A 241 -26.30 31.93 14.64
N ASP A 242 -26.29 30.97 13.73
CA ASP A 242 -27.50 30.30 13.32
C ASP A 242 -28.05 29.60 14.57
N LYS A 243 -29.22 30.12 15.03
CA LYS A 243 -29.92 29.61 16.21
C LYS A 243 -30.25 28.11 16.13
N GLY A 244 -29.92 27.47 15.00
CA GLY A 244 -30.23 26.08 14.68
C GLY A 244 -29.12 25.08 14.89
N PHE A 245 -27.84 25.46 14.92
CA PHE A 245 -26.75 24.48 14.96
C PHE A 245 -26.31 24.19 16.40
N ASN A 246 -27.02 23.29 17.05
CA ASN A 246 -26.61 22.73 18.34
C ASN A 246 -25.75 21.48 18.09
N VAL A 247 -24.44 21.63 18.22
CA VAL A 247 -23.45 20.54 18.02
C VAL A 247 -23.83 19.27 18.82
N ARG A 248 -24.34 19.45 20.05
CA ARG A 248 -24.78 18.36 20.90
C ARG A 248 -25.98 17.63 20.30
N LYS A 249 -26.94 18.36 19.76
CA LYS A 249 -28.16 17.82 19.14
C LYS A 249 -27.85 17.12 17.81
N THR A 250 -26.88 17.65 17.04
CA THR A 250 -26.39 17.04 15.79
C THR A 250 -25.59 15.77 16.08
N PHE A 251 -24.76 15.76 17.14
CA PHE A 251 -24.03 14.58 17.59
C PHE A 251 -25.00 13.48 18.10
N GLU A 252 -26.04 13.83 18.85
CA GLU A 252 -27.10 12.92 19.24
C GLU A 252 -27.86 12.35 18.04
N LEU A 253 -28.10 13.15 17.01
CA LEU A 253 -28.76 12.69 15.76
C LEU A 253 -27.87 11.75 14.97
N ILE A 254 -26.59 12.02 14.85
CA ILE A 254 -25.65 11.22 14.05
C ILE A 254 -25.22 9.94 14.80
N CYS A 255 -24.87 10.06 16.08
CA CYS A 255 -24.35 8.93 16.85
C CYS A 255 -25.44 8.07 17.52
N PHE A 256 -26.58 8.66 17.92
CA PHE A 256 -27.63 7.99 18.66
C PHE A 256 -28.99 7.89 17.92
N GLY A 257 -29.12 8.52 16.76
CA GLY A 257 -30.35 8.50 15.99
C GLY A 257 -30.82 7.07 15.64
N ARG A 258 -29.91 6.19 15.29
CA ARG A 258 -30.20 4.77 15.06
C ARG A 258 -30.50 4.02 16.35
N ALA A 259 -29.77 4.30 17.44
CA ALA A 259 -30.01 3.69 18.73
C ALA A 259 -31.38 4.11 19.30
N LYS A 260 -31.73 5.39 19.18
CA LYS A 260 -33.04 5.90 19.63
C LYS A 260 -34.22 5.34 18.83
N LEU A 261 -34.04 5.07 17.53
CA LEU A 261 -35.01 4.36 16.69
C LEU A 261 -35.16 2.89 17.08
N ILE A 262 -34.09 2.23 17.45
CA ILE A 262 -34.10 0.84 17.92
C ILE A 262 -34.76 0.75 19.29
N PHE A 263 -34.44 1.63 20.23
CA PHE A 263 -35.11 1.70 21.55
C PHE A 263 -36.56 2.05 21.43
N LYS A 264 -36.96 2.94 20.53
CA LYS A 264 -38.40 3.26 20.31
C LYS A 264 -39.17 2.11 19.68
N LYS A 265 -38.50 1.25 18.88
CA LYS A 265 -39.08 0.00 18.36
C LYS A 265 -39.18 -1.08 19.45
N LEU A 266 -38.15 -1.24 20.28
CA LEU A 266 -38.11 -2.21 21.37
C LEU A 266 -39.16 -1.90 22.44
N ASN A 267 -39.34 -0.64 22.85
CA ASN A 267 -40.38 -0.23 23.80
C ASN A 267 -41.82 -0.40 23.27
N LYS A 268 -42.00 -0.75 22.02
CA LYS A 268 -43.32 -1.04 21.45
C LYS A 268 -43.68 -2.53 21.56
N TYR A 269 -42.74 -3.37 21.99
CA TYR A 269 -42.90 -4.81 22.15
C TYR A 269 -42.70 -5.29 23.62
N ILE A 270 -42.47 -4.35 24.55
CA ILE A 270 -42.53 -4.53 25.99
C ILE A 270 -43.80 -3.84 26.51
#